data_a41171331f16a473a9bbdd3eea65eab9
#
_entry.id   a41171331f16a473a9bbdd3eea65eab9
#
_cell.length_a   1.000
_cell.length_b   1.000
_cell.length_c   1.000
_cell.angle_alpha   90.00
_cell.angle_beta   90.00
_cell.angle_gamma   90.00
#
_symmetry.space_group_name_H-M   'P 1'
#
loop_
_entity.id
_entity.type
_entity.pdbx_description
1 polymer ?
#
loop_
_entity_poly.entity_id
_entity_poly.type
_entity_poly.pdbx_seq_one_letter_code
_entity_poly.pdbx_strand_id
1 'polypeptide(L)'
;GEASPDFHQWTIDQDTTERVIGHAIDSGVNFIDTANCYAFGTSETYIGRALKRLGISRDRVVLASKVYFNEGHLSQEAINHEIDGTLKRLGTDYLDLYIIHRFDYGTPIEETMEALDALVKAGKVRALGASEMYAYQFHNMQVTAEANGWTKFTSMQCHYNLLYREDEREMIPVCRQYGVALTPYSPMASGHLARPKWNSDSKRSITDNTM
;
A
#
# COMPACT_ATOMS: atom_id res chain seq x y z
N GLY A 1 -4.24 -8.29 -11.09
CA GLY A 1 -4.77 -7.20 -11.93
C GLY A 1 -4.49 -7.47 -13.41
N GLU A 2 -5.13 -6.73 -14.31
CA GLU A 2 -4.94 -6.90 -15.73
C GLU A 2 -3.51 -6.57 -16.20
N ALA A 3 -2.93 -7.43 -17.01
CA ALA A 3 -1.62 -7.19 -17.61
C ALA A 3 -1.76 -6.12 -18.72
N SER A 4 -0.86 -5.14 -18.70
CA SER A 4 -0.84 -4.06 -19.69
C SER A 4 0.59 -3.73 -20.12
N PRO A 5 0.83 -3.45 -21.41
CA PRO A 5 2.10 -2.89 -21.87
C PRO A 5 2.44 -1.54 -21.20
N ASP A 6 1.42 -0.75 -20.85
CA ASP A 6 1.55 0.58 -20.27
C ASP A 6 1.80 0.56 -18.76
N PHE A 7 1.67 -0.60 -18.12
CA PHE A 7 1.93 -0.76 -16.69
C PHE A 7 2.84 -1.95 -16.41
N HIS A 8 2.27 -3.16 -16.24
CA HIS A 8 3.05 -4.38 -15.97
C HIS A 8 2.51 -5.56 -16.77
N GLN A 9 3.36 -6.16 -17.59
CA GLN A 9 2.99 -7.32 -18.41
C GLN A 9 3.01 -8.65 -17.62
N TRP A 10 3.59 -8.67 -16.41
CA TRP A 10 3.74 -9.89 -15.59
C TRP A 10 2.64 -10.04 -14.53
N THR A 11 1.66 -9.16 -14.49
CA THR A 11 0.52 -9.32 -13.58
C THR A 11 -0.28 -10.58 -13.92
N ILE A 12 -0.95 -11.11 -12.92
CA ILE A 12 -1.72 -12.36 -13.01
C ILE A 12 -3.21 -12.08 -13.22
N ASP A 13 -3.87 -13.01 -13.89
CA ASP A 13 -5.32 -12.97 -14.14
C ASP A 13 -6.15 -13.25 -12.88
N GLN A 14 -7.49 -13.18 -13.02
CA GLN A 14 -8.42 -13.37 -11.91
C GLN A 14 -8.32 -14.78 -11.30
N ASP A 15 -8.28 -15.83 -12.12
CA ASP A 15 -8.27 -17.21 -11.64
C ASP A 15 -6.96 -17.54 -10.91
N THR A 16 -5.84 -17.04 -11.40
CA THR A 16 -4.55 -17.16 -10.73
C THR A 16 -4.54 -16.34 -9.44
N THR A 17 -5.14 -15.15 -9.42
CA THR A 17 -5.27 -14.32 -8.20
C THR A 17 -6.05 -15.08 -7.13
N GLU A 18 -7.16 -15.72 -7.46
CA GLU A 18 -7.97 -16.52 -6.53
C GLU A 18 -7.16 -17.68 -5.95
N ARG A 19 -6.44 -18.41 -6.79
CA ARG A 19 -5.58 -19.52 -6.32
C ARG A 19 -4.47 -19.04 -5.37
N VAL A 20 -3.84 -17.91 -5.69
CA VAL A 20 -2.77 -17.34 -4.85
C VAL A 20 -3.32 -16.86 -3.51
N ILE A 21 -4.45 -16.13 -3.51
CA ILE A 21 -5.08 -15.64 -2.28
C ILE A 21 -5.55 -16.81 -1.43
N GLY A 22 -6.24 -17.81 -2.01
CA GLY A 22 -6.69 -18.99 -1.29
C GLY A 22 -5.53 -19.71 -0.62
N HIS A 23 -4.46 -19.99 -1.35
CA HIS A 23 -3.27 -20.64 -0.80
C HIS A 23 -2.60 -19.81 0.30
N ALA A 24 -2.51 -18.50 0.15
CA ALA A 24 -1.95 -17.60 1.16
C ALA A 24 -2.74 -17.67 2.48
N ILE A 25 -4.08 -17.57 2.40
CA ILE A 25 -4.96 -17.67 3.56
C ILE A 25 -4.86 -19.05 4.24
N ASP A 26 -4.83 -20.14 3.47
CA ASP A 26 -4.66 -21.48 4.00
C ASP A 26 -3.30 -21.69 4.68
N SER A 27 -2.30 -20.92 4.24
CA SER A 27 -0.96 -20.90 4.83
C SER A 27 -0.81 -19.93 6.02
N GLY A 28 -1.90 -19.26 6.44
CA GLY A 28 -1.89 -18.30 7.56
C GLY A 28 -1.49 -16.88 7.19
N VAL A 29 -1.29 -16.57 5.90
CA VAL A 29 -1.00 -15.21 5.41
C VAL A 29 -2.31 -14.48 5.16
N ASN A 30 -2.63 -13.48 5.97
CA ASN A 30 -3.90 -12.76 5.92
C ASN A 30 -3.79 -11.26 5.65
N PHE A 31 -2.58 -10.70 5.57
CA PHE A 31 -2.36 -9.30 5.24
C PHE A 31 -2.24 -9.15 3.72
N ILE A 32 -3.20 -8.44 3.10
CA ILE A 32 -3.27 -8.21 1.65
C ILE A 32 -3.04 -6.73 1.38
N ASP A 33 -1.95 -6.43 0.68
CA ASP A 33 -1.55 -5.06 0.31
C ASP A 33 -1.78 -4.83 -1.19
N THR A 34 -2.45 -3.71 -1.51
CA THR A 34 -2.71 -3.26 -2.88
C THR A 34 -2.61 -1.74 -2.97
N ALA A 35 -3.05 -1.15 -4.08
CA ALA A 35 -3.17 0.30 -4.26
C ALA A 35 -4.21 0.63 -5.33
N ASN A 36 -4.76 1.86 -5.26
CA ASN A 36 -5.72 2.37 -6.25
C ASN A 36 -5.15 2.36 -7.68
N CYS A 37 -3.85 2.62 -7.82
CA CYS A 37 -3.18 2.69 -9.12
C CYS A 37 -2.71 1.33 -9.67
N TYR A 38 -2.66 0.26 -8.87
CA TYR A 38 -2.12 -1.02 -9.35
C TYR A 38 -3.00 -1.62 -10.44
N ALA A 39 -2.40 -1.76 -11.63
CA ALA A 39 -3.07 -2.18 -12.85
C ALA A 39 -4.40 -1.40 -13.07
N PHE A 40 -4.33 -0.08 -12.90
CA PHE A 40 -5.46 0.85 -13.07
C PHE A 40 -6.71 0.47 -12.25
N GLY A 41 -6.51 0.04 -11.00
CA GLY A 41 -7.56 -0.36 -10.06
C GLY A 41 -8.04 -1.81 -10.20
N THR A 42 -7.61 -2.53 -11.23
CA THR A 42 -8.01 -3.94 -11.41
C THR A 42 -7.40 -4.86 -10.36
N SER A 43 -6.27 -4.48 -9.71
CA SER A 43 -5.72 -5.21 -8.57
C SER A 43 -6.73 -5.28 -7.42
N GLU A 44 -7.29 -4.16 -7.00
CA GLU A 44 -8.32 -4.11 -5.95
C GLU A 44 -9.58 -4.89 -6.36
N THR A 45 -10.03 -4.74 -7.62
CA THR A 45 -11.19 -5.47 -8.15
C THR A 45 -10.98 -6.98 -8.10
N TYR A 46 -9.80 -7.47 -8.47
CA TYR A 46 -9.49 -8.91 -8.46
C TYR A 46 -9.42 -9.47 -7.04
N ILE A 47 -8.87 -8.71 -6.11
CA ILE A 47 -8.84 -9.08 -4.69
C ILE A 47 -10.25 -9.17 -4.13
N GLY A 48 -11.08 -8.15 -4.33
CA GLY A 48 -12.47 -8.14 -3.85
C GLY A 48 -13.28 -9.32 -4.40
N ARG A 49 -13.17 -9.61 -5.71
CA ARG A 49 -13.80 -10.77 -6.32
C ARG A 49 -13.28 -12.09 -5.78
N ALA A 50 -11.97 -12.22 -5.55
CA ALA A 50 -11.35 -13.43 -5.01
C ALA A 50 -11.86 -13.72 -3.59
N LEU A 51 -11.86 -12.74 -2.71
CA LEU A 51 -12.38 -12.90 -1.35
C LEU A 51 -13.84 -13.35 -1.35
N LYS A 52 -14.68 -12.72 -2.19
CA LYS A 52 -16.09 -13.07 -2.33
C LYS A 52 -16.29 -14.50 -2.86
N ARG A 53 -15.58 -14.89 -3.94
CA ARG A 53 -15.74 -16.22 -4.56
C ARG A 53 -15.22 -17.35 -3.69
N LEU A 54 -14.16 -17.08 -2.92
CA LEU A 54 -13.59 -18.04 -1.97
C LEU A 54 -14.36 -18.11 -0.65
N GLY A 55 -15.40 -17.28 -0.45
CA GLY A 55 -16.17 -17.24 0.79
C GLY A 55 -15.34 -16.80 2.01
N ILE A 56 -14.28 -16.01 1.80
CA ILE A 56 -13.43 -15.51 2.86
C ILE A 56 -14.12 -14.35 3.55
N SER A 57 -14.46 -14.50 4.83
CA SER A 57 -15.10 -13.43 5.59
C SER A 57 -14.15 -12.25 5.80
N ARG A 58 -14.69 -11.03 5.84
CA ARG A 58 -13.94 -9.78 5.88
C ARG A 58 -13.04 -9.67 7.12
N ASP A 59 -13.44 -10.22 8.23
CA ASP A 59 -12.72 -10.22 9.52
C ASP A 59 -11.52 -11.18 9.56
N ARG A 60 -11.39 -12.08 8.57
CA ARG A 60 -10.25 -12.98 8.44
C ARG A 60 -9.04 -12.35 7.75
N VAL A 61 -9.19 -11.17 7.13
CA VAL A 61 -8.15 -10.50 6.35
C VAL A 61 -7.89 -9.09 6.85
N VAL A 62 -6.65 -8.67 6.74
CA VAL A 62 -6.21 -7.28 6.87
C VAL A 62 -6.04 -6.72 5.47
N LEU A 63 -6.92 -5.80 5.07
CA LEU A 63 -6.86 -5.15 3.75
C LEU A 63 -6.18 -3.80 3.86
N ALA A 64 -5.09 -3.65 3.12
CA ALA A 64 -4.38 -2.40 2.94
C ALA A 64 -4.49 -1.91 1.49
N SER A 65 -4.74 -0.61 1.29
CA SER A 65 -4.64 0.03 -0.01
C SER A 65 -4.00 1.40 0.11
N LYS A 66 -3.67 2.03 -1.03
CA LYS A 66 -2.88 3.25 -1.08
C LYS A 66 -3.49 4.29 -2.00
N VAL A 67 -3.17 5.56 -1.74
CA VAL A 67 -3.59 6.74 -2.52
C VAL A 67 -2.40 7.64 -2.81
N TYR A 68 -2.29 8.16 -4.01
CA TYR A 68 -1.40 9.23 -4.45
C TYR A 68 -1.39 9.36 -5.99
N PHE A 69 -1.31 8.24 -6.74
CA PHE A 69 -1.17 8.24 -8.21
C PHE A 69 -2.54 8.43 -8.90
N ASN A 70 -3.22 9.50 -8.53
CA ASN A 70 -4.51 9.95 -9.01
C ASN A 70 -4.47 11.46 -9.21
N GLU A 71 -5.42 12.03 -9.90
CA GLU A 71 -5.60 13.48 -10.00
C GLU A 71 -5.81 14.07 -8.60
N GLY A 72 -5.17 15.21 -8.32
CA GLY A 72 -5.24 15.89 -7.02
C GLY A 72 -4.43 15.21 -5.90
N HIS A 73 -3.71 14.13 -6.17
CA HIS A 73 -2.80 13.40 -5.27
C HIS A 73 -3.35 13.19 -3.86
N LEU A 74 -2.93 13.99 -2.88
CA LEU A 74 -3.33 13.91 -1.47
C LEU A 74 -4.19 15.09 -1.00
N SER A 75 -4.79 15.85 -1.93
CA SER A 75 -5.79 16.84 -1.55
C SER A 75 -6.98 16.18 -0.86
N GLN A 76 -7.71 16.93 -0.03
CA GLN A 76 -8.87 16.42 0.67
C GLN A 76 -9.93 15.85 -0.29
N GLU A 77 -10.17 16.54 -1.43
CA GLU A 77 -11.10 16.07 -2.45
C GLU A 77 -10.65 14.72 -3.05
N ALA A 78 -9.38 14.62 -3.42
CA ALA A 78 -8.82 13.41 -4.00
C ALA A 78 -8.86 12.23 -3.03
N ILE A 79 -8.47 12.42 -1.77
CA ILE A 79 -8.52 11.38 -0.73
C ILE A 79 -9.95 10.85 -0.54
N ASN A 80 -10.94 11.76 -0.47
CA ASN A 80 -12.34 11.37 -0.30
C ASN A 80 -12.90 10.64 -1.52
N HIS A 81 -12.53 11.06 -2.72
CA HIS A 81 -12.95 10.40 -3.97
C HIS A 81 -12.32 9.01 -4.09
N GLU A 82 -11.03 8.89 -3.84
CA GLU A 82 -10.27 7.66 -4.02
C GLU A 82 -10.65 6.57 -3.01
N ILE A 83 -10.91 6.93 -1.75
CA ILE A 83 -11.33 5.92 -0.76
C ILE A 83 -12.64 5.26 -1.17
N ASP A 84 -13.61 6.02 -1.66
CA ASP A 84 -14.91 5.47 -2.09
C ASP A 84 -14.76 4.55 -3.30
N GLY A 85 -13.89 4.90 -4.24
CA GLY A 85 -13.51 4.05 -5.36
C GLY A 85 -12.85 2.74 -4.92
N THR A 86 -11.89 2.83 -3.99
CA THR A 86 -11.17 1.69 -3.41
C THR A 86 -12.12 0.73 -2.70
N LEU A 87 -12.98 1.23 -1.81
CA LEU A 87 -13.96 0.42 -1.08
C LEU A 87 -14.93 -0.29 -2.05
N LYS A 88 -15.38 0.41 -3.08
CA LYS A 88 -16.24 -0.16 -4.12
C LYS A 88 -15.53 -1.27 -4.90
N ARG A 89 -14.27 -1.08 -5.31
CA ARG A 89 -13.50 -2.09 -6.07
C ARG A 89 -13.19 -3.33 -5.23
N LEU A 90 -12.87 -3.14 -3.95
CA LEU A 90 -12.63 -4.23 -2.99
C LEU A 90 -13.92 -4.91 -2.51
N GLY A 91 -15.07 -4.24 -2.64
CA GLY A 91 -16.36 -4.78 -2.18
C GLY A 91 -16.46 -4.85 -0.64
N THR A 92 -15.99 -3.82 0.05
CA THR A 92 -15.97 -3.72 1.52
C THR A 92 -16.35 -2.31 1.97
N ASP A 93 -16.78 -2.17 3.22
CA ASP A 93 -17.16 -0.89 3.82
C ASP A 93 -16.00 -0.18 4.52
N TYR A 94 -14.87 -0.88 4.73
CA TYR A 94 -13.70 -0.30 5.40
C TYR A 94 -12.39 -0.93 4.94
N LEU A 95 -11.29 -0.17 5.10
CA LEU A 95 -9.92 -0.67 5.07
C LEU A 95 -9.37 -0.83 6.50
N ASP A 96 -8.53 -1.83 6.70
CA ASP A 96 -7.77 -1.94 7.95
C ASP A 96 -6.61 -0.96 7.96
N LEU A 97 -5.97 -0.71 6.80
CA LEU A 97 -4.87 0.23 6.68
C LEU A 97 -4.98 1.02 5.36
N TYR A 98 -4.98 2.35 5.45
CA TYR A 98 -4.90 3.23 4.29
C TYR A 98 -3.59 3.97 4.28
N ILE A 99 -2.86 3.87 3.19
CA ILE A 99 -1.47 4.30 3.08
C ILE A 99 -1.36 5.46 2.09
N ILE A 100 -0.75 6.56 2.46
CA ILE A 100 -0.29 7.53 1.47
C ILE A 100 0.92 6.94 0.75
N HIS A 101 0.80 6.78 -0.58
CA HIS A 101 1.77 6.04 -1.40
C HIS A 101 3.10 6.79 -1.55
N ARG A 102 3.06 8.13 -1.50
CA ARG A 102 4.21 9.04 -1.53
C ARG A 102 3.87 10.32 -0.77
N PHE A 103 4.90 11.10 -0.44
CA PHE A 103 4.72 12.47 0.03
C PHE A 103 4.25 13.37 -1.11
N ASP A 104 3.24 14.20 -0.85
CA ASP A 104 2.75 15.20 -1.80
C ASP A 104 3.34 16.58 -1.51
N TYR A 105 4.10 17.08 -2.49
CA TYR A 105 4.71 18.41 -2.39
C TYR A 105 3.75 19.56 -2.76
N GLY A 106 2.61 19.23 -3.35
CA GLY A 106 1.61 20.20 -3.81
C GLY A 106 0.50 20.47 -2.82
N THR A 107 0.28 19.55 -1.85
CA THR A 107 -0.79 19.66 -0.85
C THR A 107 -0.20 19.96 0.54
N PRO A 108 -0.75 20.93 1.28
CA PRO A 108 -0.35 21.17 2.67
C PRO A 108 -0.51 19.93 3.54
N ILE A 109 0.45 19.70 4.45
CA ILE A 109 0.44 18.54 5.36
C ILE A 109 -0.85 18.52 6.19
N GLU A 110 -1.29 19.67 6.65
CA GLU A 110 -2.51 19.85 7.45
C GLU A 110 -3.75 19.35 6.71
N GLU A 111 -3.90 19.72 5.43
CA GLU A 111 -5.03 19.29 4.60
C GLU A 111 -5.06 17.76 4.45
N THR A 112 -3.93 17.18 4.11
CA THR A 112 -3.79 15.72 3.97
C THR A 112 -4.11 15.00 5.29
N MET A 113 -3.55 15.45 6.41
CA MET A 113 -3.72 14.78 7.70
C MET A 113 -5.14 14.93 8.24
N GLU A 114 -5.78 16.09 8.04
CA GLU A 114 -7.19 16.30 8.41
C GLU A 114 -8.13 15.40 7.61
N ALA A 115 -7.91 15.30 6.30
CA ALA A 115 -8.69 14.43 5.43
C ALA A 115 -8.58 12.95 5.84
N LEU A 116 -7.37 12.48 6.13
CA LEU A 116 -7.14 11.10 6.58
C LEU A 116 -7.78 10.83 7.94
N ASP A 117 -7.68 11.75 8.89
CA ASP A 117 -8.33 11.65 10.19
C ASP A 117 -9.86 11.56 10.07
N ALA A 118 -10.45 12.37 9.16
CA ALA A 118 -11.88 12.30 8.89
C ALA A 118 -12.33 10.93 8.39
N LEU A 119 -11.52 10.23 7.58
CA LEU A 119 -11.81 8.87 7.14
C LEU A 119 -11.80 7.86 8.29
N VAL A 120 -10.87 8.03 9.24
CA VAL A 120 -10.82 7.18 10.44
C VAL A 120 -12.04 7.42 11.32
N LYS A 121 -12.40 8.69 11.56
CA LYS A 121 -13.60 9.06 12.32
C LYS A 121 -14.91 8.60 11.66
N ALA A 122 -14.95 8.56 10.34
CA ALA A 122 -16.08 8.03 9.57
C ALA A 122 -16.15 6.50 9.55
N GLY A 123 -15.14 5.80 10.08
CA GLY A 123 -15.06 4.33 10.10
C GLY A 123 -14.72 3.69 8.76
N LYS A 124 -14.40 4.48 7.72
CA LYS A 124 -13.96 3.97 6.41
C LYS A 124 -12.54 3.37 6.47
N VAL A 125 -11.74 3.79 7.43
CA VAL A 125 -10.35 3.36 7.62
C VAL A 125 -10.09 3.11 9.10
N ARG A 126 -9.40 2.03 9.45
CA ARG A 126 -9.06 1.70 10.84
C ARG A 126 -7.72 2.26 11.30
N ALA A 127 -6.74 2.26 10.40
CA ALA A 127 -5.39 2.74 10.69
C ALA A 127 -4.79 3.44 9.46
N LEU A 128 -3.86 4.37 9.70
CA LEU A 128 -3.16 5.11 8.68
C LEU A 128 -1.71 4.64 8.53
N GLY A 129 -1.22 4.62 7.30
CA GLY A 129 0.16 4.34 6.95
C GLY A 129 0.75 5.39 6.03
N ALA A 130 2.06 5.47 6.01
CA ALA A 130 2.82 6.29 5.08
C ALA A 130 3.80 5.43 4.27
N SER A 131 4.22 5.93 3.11
CA SER A 131 5.20 5.27 2.24
C SER A 131 6.03 6.33 1.49
N GLU A 132 7.26 5.96 1.10
CA GLU A 132 8.11 6.71 0.15
C GLU A 132 8.21 8.21 0.43
N MET A 133 8.87 8.57 1.53
CA MET A 133 9.17 9.95 1.89
C MET A 133 10.44 10.04 2.72
N TYR A 134 10.97 11.25 2.88
CA TYR A 134 12.09 11.50 3.78
C TYR A 134 11.65 11.45 5.25
N ALA A 135 12.57 11.08 6.13
CA ALA A 135 12.28 10.96 7.57
C ALA A 135 11.77 12.28 8.19
N TYR A 136 12.29 13.44 7.76
CA TYR A 136 11.79 14.73 8.23
C TYR A 136 10.36 15.02 7.80
N GLN A 137 9.97 14.58 6.60
CA GLN A 137 8.58 14.73 6.11
C GLN A 137 7.62 13.90 6.96
N PHE A 138 7.98 12.63 7.20
CA PHE A 138 7.22 11.75 8.08
C PHE A 138 7.11 12.31 9.50
N HIS A 139 8.22 12.80 10.07
CA HIS A 139 8.23 13.46 11.37
C HIS A 139 7.28 14.66 11.41
N ASN A 140 7.33 15.54 10.40
CA ASN A 140 6.45 16.72 10.33
C ASN A 140 4.97 16.31 10.27
N MET A 141 4.61 15.29 9.49
CA MET A 141 3.23 14.79 9.42
C MET A 141 2.77 14.23 10.78
N GLN A 142 3.61 13.48 11.49
CA GLN A 142 3.32 12.96 12.83
C GLN A 142 3.11 14.09 13.86
N VAL A 143 3.97 15.11 13.84
CA VAL A 143 3.86 16.29 14.73
C VAL A 143 2.59 17.10 14.40
N THR A 144 2.29 17.30 13.12
CA THR A 144 1.07 17.99 12.69
C THR A 144 -0.18 17.26 13.18
N ALA A 145 -0.22 15.94 13.03
CA ALA A 145 -1.33 15.14 13.54
C ALA A 145 -1.46 15.26 15.07
N GLU A 146 -0.35 15.15 15.80
CA GLU A 146 -0.35 15.27 17.25
C GLU A 146 -0.82 16.65 17.75
N ALA A 147 -0.32 17.73 17.13
CA ALA A 147 -0.69 19.11 17.48
C ALA A 147 -2.18 19.42 17.28
N ASN A 148 -2.82 18.76 16.32
CA ASN A 148 -4.24 18.95 16.00
C ASN A 148 -5.17 17.87 16.59
N GLY A 149 -4.63 16.89 17.32
CA GLY A 149 -5.41 15.76 17.86
C GLY A 149 -5.97 14.82 16.78
N TRP A 150 -5.30 14.74 15.65
CA TRP A 150 -5.63 13.86 14.53
C TRP A 150 -4.95 12.50 14.64
N THR A 151 -5.48 11.53 13.90
CA THR A 151 -4.94 10.19 13.82
C THR A 151 -3.53 10.20 13.20
N LYS A 152 -2.56 9.60 13.92
CA LYS A 152 -1.18 9.47 13.45
C LYS A 152 -0.99 8.22 12.58
N PHE A 153 0.06 8.21 11.77
CA PHE A 153 0.48 7.01 11.07
C PHE A 153 0.98 5.94 12.04
N THR A 154 0.61 4.69 11.80
CA THR A 154 1.01 3.51 12.58
C THR A 154 1.94 2.58 11.81
N SER A 155 2.08 2.80 10.51
CA SER A 155 3.00 2.03 9.66
C SER A 155 3.75 2.91 8.67
N MET A 156 4.97 2.47 8.31
CA MET A 156 5.79 3.03 7.24
C MET A 156 6.15 1.92 6.26
N GLN A 157 5.81 2.12 4.99
CA GLN A 157 6.18 1.23 3.91
C GLN A 157 7.35 1.86 3.12
N CYS A 158 8.56 1.39 3.40
CA CYS A 158 9.79 1.89 2.79
C CYS A 158 10.45 0.84 1.90
N HIS A 159 11.33 1.29 0.99
CA HIS A 159 12.18 0.39 0.22
C HIS A 159 13.28 -0.15 1.13
N TYR A 160 13.22 -1.44 1.46
CA TYR A 160 14.22 -2.02 2.36
C TYR A 160 14.48 -3.49 2.06
N ASN A 161 15.74 -3.82 1.85
CA ASN A 161 16.23 -5.18 1.67
C ASN A 161 17.75 -5.23 1.93
N LEU A 162 18.38 -6.40 1.82
CA LEU A 162 19.82 -6.55 2.08
C LEU A 162 20.73 -5.76 1.13
N LEU A 163 20.23 -5.34 -0.05
CA LEU A 163 20.99 -4.57 -1.05
C LEU A 163 20.73 -3.07 -0.91
N TYR A 164 19.59 -2.65 -0.35
CA TYR A 164 19.20 -1.26 -0.18
C TYR A 164 18.85 -1.00 1.28
N ARG A 165 19.68 -0.25 1.99
CA ARG A 165 19.61 -0.05 3.45
C ARG A 165 19.64 1.41 3.88
N GLU A 166 19.34 2.34 2.97
CA GLU A 166 19.42 3.79 3.26
C GLU A 166 18.49 4.22 4.40
N ASP A 167 17.33 3.59 4.53
CA ASP A 167 16.36 3.90 5.58
C ASP A 167 16.86 3.61 7.02
N GLU A 168 17.94 2.85 7.17
CA GLU A 168 18.57 2.63 8.47
C GLU A 168 19.18 3.91 9.05
N ARG A 169 19.47 4.91 8.21
CA ARG A 169 20.10 6.17 8.64
C ARG A 169 19.14 7.05 9.42
N GLU A 170 17.89 7.21 8.94
CA GLU A 170 16.94 8.16 9.52
C GLU A 170 15.53 7.59 9.66
N MET A 171 14.95 7.01 8.60
CA MET A 171 13.54 6.59 8.62
C MET A 171 13.28 5.53 9.69
N ILE A 172 14.11 4.48 9.76
CA ILE A 172 13.95 3.42 10.78
C ILE A 172 14.10 3.95 12.19
N PRO A 173 15.13 4.77 12.52
CA PRO A 173 15.20 5.47 13.82
C PRO A 173 13.96 6.29 14.16
N VAL A 174 13.43 7.08 13.22
CA VAL A 174 12.22 7.89 13.42
C VAL A 174 10.99 7.01 13.64
N CYS A 175 10.81 5.96 12.84
CA CYS A 175 9.72 4.99 13.05
C CYS A 175 9.80 4.36 14.45
N ARG A 176 11.00 4.00 14.90
CA ARG A 176 11.22 3.44 16.24
C ARG A 176 10.87 4.45 17.34
N GLN A 177 11.21 5.74 17.16
CA GLN A 177 10.86 6.82 18.07
C GLN A 177 9.34 6.97 18.26
N TYR A 178 8.57 6.81 17.18
CA TYR A 178 7.11 6.93 17.20
C TYR A 178 6.37 5.61 17.46
N GLY A 179 7.07 4.48 17.61
CA GLY A 179 6.45 3.16 17.74
C GLY A 179 5.71 2.71 16.48
N VAL A 180 6.18 3.16 15.32
CA VAL A 180 5.59 2.89 14.00
C VAL A 180 6.15 1.59 13.43
N ALA A 181 5.28 0.69 12.98
CA ALA A 181 5.67 -0.57 12.36
C ALA A 181 6.22 -0.36 10.93
N LEU A 182 7.19 -1.21 10.56
CA LEU A 182 7.71 -1.22 9.20
C LEU A 182 7.05 -2.32 8.38
N THR A 183 6.61 -1.98 7.18
CA THR A 183 6.05 -2.92 6.18
C THR A 183 6.80 -2.78 4.85
N PRO A 184 8.10 -3.13 4.79
CA PRO A 184 8.96 -2.82 3.66
C PRO A 184 8.45 -3.43 2.35
N TYR A 185 8.57 -2.67 1.24
CA TYR A 185 8.38 -3.23 -0.09
C TYR A 185 9.72 -3.68 -0.68
N SER A 186 9.65 -4.55 -1.70
CA SER A 186 10.80 -5.18 -2.36
C SER A 186 11.78 -5.90 -1.43
N PRO A 187 11.33 -6.67 -0.41
CA PRO A 187 12.24 -7.37 0.51
C PRO A 187 13.14 -8.40 -0.19
N MET A 188 12.70 -8.90 -1.36
CA MET A 188 13.45 -9.84 -2.20
C MET A 188 14.21 -9.15 -3.34
N ALA A 189 14.34 -7.81 -3.33
CA ALA A 189 15.02 -7.04 -4.37
C ALA A 189 14.64 -7.49 -5.80
N SER A 190 13.34 -7.46 -6.11
CA SER A 190 12.78 -7.90 -7.41
C SER A 190 13.12 -9.36 -7.77
N GLY A 191 13.48 -10.18 -6.80
CA GLY A 191 13.86 -11.59 -6.97
C GLY A 191 15.35 -11.84 -6.98
N HIS A 192 16.20 -10.82 -6.93
CA HIS A 192 17.66 -10.98 -6.87
C HIS A 192 18.12 -11.71 -5.60
N LEU A 193 17.45 -11.50 -4.48
CA LEU A 193 17.73 -12.18 -3.22
C LEU A 193 17.05 -13.55 -3.09
N ALA A 194 16.20 -13.94 -4.05
CA ALA A 194 15.47 -15.21 -4.01
C ALA A 194 16.14 -16.33 -4.82
N ARG A 195 17.28 -16.06 -5.49
CA ARG A 195 17.87 -16.97 -6.46
C ARG A 195 19.38 -17.12 -6.25
N PRO A 196 19.93 -18.30 -6.52
CA PRO A 196 21.39 -18.52 -6.46
C PRO A 196 22.13 -17.88 -7.64
N LYS A 197 21.43 -17.50 -8.71
CA LYS A 197 21.97 -16.82 -9.90
C LYS A 197 21.09 -15.63 -10.27
N TRP A 198 21.70 -14.57 -10.79
CA TRP A 198 21.02 -13.32 -11.15
C TRP A 198 20.23 -13.39 -12.46
N ASN A 199 20.55 -14.33 -13.34
CA ASN A 199 19.82 -14.52 -14.58
C ASN A 199 18.45 -15.17 -14.32
N SER A 200 17.45 -14.73 -15.05
CA SER A 200 16.10 -15.26 -15.01
C SER A 200 15.44 -15.10 -16.37
N ASP A 201 14.68 -16.09 -16.75
CA ASP A 201 13.81 -16.14 -17.93
C ASP A 201 12.34 -15.92 -17.58
N SER A 202 12.07 -15.44 -16.37
CA SER A 202 10.70 -15.11 -15.96
C SER A 202 10.13 -13.97 -16.79
N LYS A 203 8.82 -13.96 -17.01
CA LYS A 203 8.12 -12.89 -17.74
C LYS A 203 8.47 -11.50 -17.17
N ARG A 204 8.59 -11.39 -15.85
CA ARG A 204 8.99 -10.14 -15.21
C ARG A 204 10.41 -9.71 -15.60
N SER A 205 11.40 -10.61 -15.50
CA SER A 205 12.79 -10.26 -15.82
C SER A 205 13.02 -9.91 -17.30
N ILE A 206 12.11 -10.34 -18.19
CA ILE A 206 12.17 -10.02 -19.63
C ILE A 206 11.47 -8.67 -19.93
N THR A 207 10.41 -8.32 -19.20
CA THR A 207 9.53 -7.19 -19.53
C THR A 207 9.57 -6.04 -18.53
N ASP A 208 10.23 -6.19 -17.38
CA ASP A 208 10.40 -5.12 -16.38
C ASP A 208 11.67 -4.31 -16.71
N ASN A 209 11.48 -3.12 -17.24
CA ASN A 209 12.58 -2.20 -17.60
C ASN A 209 13.17 -1.47 -16.38
N THR A 210 12.66 -1.72 -15.18
CA THR A 210 13.12 -1.10 -13.92
C THR A 210 14.02 -2.02 -13.10
N MET A 211 14.28 -3.23 -13.61
CA MET A 211 15.17 -4.21 -12.97
C MET A 211 16.62 -4.04 -13.39
#